data_cf740d82527ab8d797294a851efa981c
#
_entry.id   cf740d82527ab8d797294a851efa981c
#
_cell.length_a   1.000
_cell.length_b   1.000
_cell.length_c   1.000
_cell.angle_alpha   90.00
_cell.angle_beta   90.00
_cell.angle_gamma   90.00
#
_symmetry.space_group_name_H-M   'P 1'
#
loop_
_entity.id
_entity.type
_entity.pdbx_description
1 polymer ?
#
loop_
_entity_poly.entity_id
_entity_poly.type
_entity_poly.pdbx_seq_one_letter_code
_entity_poly.pdbx_strand_id
1 'polypeptide(L)' 'MMKHLTPQELSDRWGGAIKITTLRNWRNTGRGPTFIKLGSKAVYPITAVEDYETLNLIDRKAA' A
#
# COMPACT_ATOMS: atom_id res chain seq x y z
N MET A 1 -9.20 4.67 16.35
CA MET A 1 -9.93 4.92 15.09
C MET A 1 -9.06 4.47 13.92
N MET A 2 -9.61 3.65 13.05
CA MET A 2 -8.85 3.15 11.91
C MET A 2 -8.69 4.22 10.85
N LYS A 3 -7.49 4.35 10.37
CA LYS A 3 -7.19 5.29 9.30
C LYS A 3 -7.02 4.51 7.99
N HIS A 4 -7.48 5.12 6.92
CA HIS A 4 -7.37 4.53 5.60
C HIS A 4 -6.64 5.50 4.67
N LEU A 5 -5.92 4.96 3.72
CA LEU A 5 -5.21 5.75 2.73
C LEU A 5 -5.82 5.52 1.36
N THR A 6 -5.95 6.60 0.59
CA THR A 6 -6.29 6.48 -0.82
C THR A 6 -5.05 5.99 -1.57
N PRO A 7 -5.22 5.48 -2.80
CA PRO A 7 -4.04 5.10 -3.60
C PRO A 7 -3.05 6.25 -3.77
N GLN A 8 -3.56 7.48 -3.94
CA GLN A 8 -2.70 8.65 -4.05
C GLN A 8 -1.92 8.88 -2.76
N GLU A 9 -2.59 8.78 -1.64
CA GLU A 9 -1.94 8.98 -0.35
C GLU A 9 -0.89 7.89 -0.10
N LEU A 10 -1.19 6.66 -0.51
CA LEU A 10 -0.23 5.58 -0.36
C LEU A 10 1.00 5.81 -1.23
N SER A 11 0.79 6.24 -2.47
CA SER A 11 1.89 6.57 -3.35
C SER A 11 2.74 7.68 -2.75
N ASP A 12 2.09 8.70 -2.19
CA ASP A 12 2.81 9.82 -1.56
C ASP A 12 3.58 9.35 -0.32
N ARG A 13 2.99 8.45 0.45
CA ARG A 13 3.64 7.90 1.65
C ARG A 13 4.96 7.21 1.28
N TRP A 14 5.00 6.58 0.12
CA TRP A 14 6.19 5.88 -0.34
C TRP A 14 7.07 6.74 -1.23
N GLY A 15 6.83 8.05 -1.23
CA GLY A 15 7.68 8.98 -1.98
C GLY A 15 7.58 8.82 -3.48
N GLY A 16 6.48 8.28 -3.97
CA GLY A 16 6.29 8.09 -5.40
C GLY A 16 7.01 6.89 -5.96
N ALA A 17 7.60 6.05 -5.10
CA ALA A 17 8.30 4.86 -5.57
C ALA A 17 7.36 3.91 -6.32
N ILE A 18 6.12 3.84 -5.87
CA ILE A 18 5.09 3.02 -6.50
C ILE A 18 4.00 3.96 -7.01
N LYS A 19 3.75 3.92 -8.31
CA LYS A 19 2.77 4.81 -8.92
C LYS A 19 1.36 4.25 -8.75
N ILE A 20 0.37 5.14 -8.90
CA ILE A 20 -1.03 4.76 -8.76
C ILE A 20 -1.40 3.65 -9.75
N THR A 21 -0.89 3.72 -10.97
CA THR A 21 -1.16 2.67 -11.96
C THR A 21 -0.61 1.33 -11.52
N THR A 22 0.56 1.33 -10.90
CA THR A 22 1.15 0.10 -10.36
C THR A 22 0.30 -0.44 -9.23
N LEU A 23 -0.19 0.43 -8.34
CA LEU A 23 -1.07 0.00 -7.26
C LEU A 23 -2.34 -0.63 -7.82
N ARG A 24 -2.89 -0.07 -8.88
CA ARG A 24 -4.08 -0.64 -9.53
C ARG A 24 -3.78 -2.03 -10.07
N ASN A 25 -2.64 -2.19 -10.74
CA ASN A 25 -2.24 -3.49 -11.27
C ASN A 25 -2.07 -4.51 -10.15
N TRP A 26 -1.49 -4.08 -9.04
CA TRP A 26 -1.33 -4.96 -7.90
C TRP A 26 -2.67 -5.43 -7.35
N ARG A 27 -3.65 -4.52 -7.28
CA ARG A 27 -4.98 -4.92 -6.79
C ARG A 27 -5.60 -5.95 -7.72
N ASN A 28 -5.39 -5.80 -9.01
CA ASN A 28 -5.95 -6.74 -9.99
C ASN A 28 -5.25 -8.09 -9.98
N THR A 29 -4.00 -8.13 -9.56
CA THR A 29 -3.20 -9.36 -9.57
C THR A 29 -3.01 -9.95 -8.17
N GLY A 30 -3.63 -9.36 -7.17
CA GLY A 30 -3.52 -9.87 -5.79
C GLY A 30 -2.20 -9.55 -5.12
N ARG A 31 -1.54 -8.50 -5.57
CA ARG A 31 -0.28 -8.06 -4.99
C ARG A 31 -0.48 -6.81 -4.16
N GLY A 32 0.54 -6.47 -3.38
CA GLY A 32 0.53 -5.25 -2.59
C GLY A 32 -0.25 -5.41 -1.29
N PRO A 33 -0.46 -4.31 -0.58
CA PRO A 33 -1.17 -4.34 0.69
C PRO A 33 -2.63 -4.73 0.52
N THR A 34 -3.21 -5.28 1.56
CA THR A 34 -4.63 -5.55 1.59
C THR A 34 -5.40 -4.24 1.44
N PHE A 35 -6.47 -4.27 0.70
CA PHE A 35 -7.27 -3.07 0.47
C PHE A 35 -8.74 -3.39 0.66
N ILE A 36 -9.53 -2.33 0.87
CA ILE A 36 -10.97 -2.42 1.00
C ILE A 36 -11.58 -1.69 -0.19
N LYS A 37 -12.53 -2.31 -0.86
CA LYS A 37 -13.21 -1.65 -1.95
C LYS A 37 -14.54 -1.10 -1.46
N LEU A 38 -14.66 0.22 -1.52
CA LEU A 38 -15.86 0.92 -1.11
C LEU A 38 -16.52 1.52 -2.35
N GLY A 39 -17.54 0.82 -2.85
CA GLY A 39 -18.14 1.22 -4.11
C GLY A 39 -17.12 1.09 -5.23
N SER A 40 -16.84 2.19 -5.91
CA SER A 40 -15.86 2.21 -7.00
C SER A 40 -14.46 2.61 -6.53
N LYS A 41 -14.30 2.88 -5.23
CA LYS A 41 -13.03 3.35 -4.71
C LYS A 41 -12.36 2.28 -3.87
N ALA A 42 -11.04 2.22 -3.95
CA ALA A 42 -10.23 1.35 -3.12
C ALA A 42 -9.50 2.20 -2.08
N VAL A 43 -9.46 1.70 -0.85
CA VAL A 43 -8.71 2.36 0.21
C VAL A 43 -7.88 1.31 0.92
N TYR A 44 -6.79 1.73 1.51
CA TYR A 44 -5.84 0.86 2.19
C TYR A 44 -5.86 1.15 3.68
N PRO A 45 -6.31 0.19 4.51
CA PRO A 45 -6.22 0.39 5.96
C PRO A 45 -4.76 0.62 6.34
N ILE A 46 -4.51 1.58 7.22
CA ILE A 46 -3.12 1.89 7.59
C ILE A 46 -2.42 0.68 8.19
N THR A 47 -3.13 -0.14 8.94
CA THR A 47 -2.55 -1.33 9.52
C THR A 47 -2.07 -2.30 8.45
N ALA A 48 -2.85 -2.46 7.38
CA ALA A 48 -2.46 -3.32 6.26
C ALA A 48 -1.23 -2.77 5.54
N VAL A 49 -1.16 -1.45 5.40
CA VAL A 49 -0.01 -0.81 4.79
C VAL A 49 1.24 -1.04 5.63
N GLU A 50 1.11 -0.87 6.93
CA GLU A 50 2.24 -1.08 7.84
C GLU A 50 2.71 -2.54 7.82
N ASP A 51 1.77 -3.47 7.80
CA ASP A 51 2.11 -4.89 7.71
C ASP A 51 2.87 -5.20 6.42
N TYR A 52 2.39 -4.64 5.31
CA TYR A 52 3.05 -4.85 4.04
C TYR A 52 4.46 -4.29 4.04
N GLU A 53 4.62 -3.10 4.62
CA GLU A 53 5.94 -2.48 4.71
C GLU A 53 6.88 -3.33 5.54
N THR A 54 6.37 -3.87 6.64
CA THR A 54 7.17 -4.73 7.52
C THR A 54 7.60 -6.00 6.79
N LEU A 55 6.69 -6.61 6.04
CA LEU A 55 6.99 -7.83 5.30
C LEU A 55 8.04 -7.61 4.22
N ASN A 56 8.11 -6.40 3.71
CA ASN A 56 9.04 -6.07 2.64
C ASN A 56 10.24 -5.29 3.13
N LEU A 57 10.37 -5.14 4.43
CA LEU A 57 11.52 -4.44 4.99
C LEU A 57 12.77 -5.26 4.75
N ILE A 58 13.76 -4.63 4.13
CA ILE A 58 15.05 -5.25 3.92
C ILE A 58 16.03 -4.60 4.89
N ASP A 59 16.45 -5.37 5.88
CA ASP A 59 17.36 -4.88 6.89
C ASP A 59 18.78 -5.31 6.55
N ARG A 60 19.57 -4.36 6.09
CA ARG A 60 20.95 -4.63 5.69
C ARG A 60 21.94 -4.02 6.64
N LYS A 61 21.57 -3.86 7.86
CA LYS A 61 22.42 -3.21 8.83
C LYS A 61 23.74 -3.94 9.04
N ALA A 62 23.76 -5.20 8.71
CA ALA A 62 24.97 -5.98 8.88
C ALA A 62 26.07 -5.52 7.95
N ALA A 63 25.70 -4.77 6.99
CA ALA A 63 26.70 -4.28 6.04
C ALA A 63 27.86 -3.66 6.76
#